data_fe801fc0a63a4b7ee70d108a967fe38f
#
_entry.id   fe801fc0a63a4b7ee70d108a967fe38f
#
_cell.length_a   1.000
_cell.length_b   1.000
_cell.length_c   1.000
_cell.angle_alpha   90.00
_cell.angle_beta   90.00
_cell.angle_gamma   90.00
#
_symmetry.space_group_name_H-M   'P 1'
#
loop_
_entity.id
_entity.type
_entity.pdbx_description
1 polymer ?
#
loop_
_entity_poly.entity_id
_entity_poly.type
_entity_poly.pdbx_seq_one_letter_code
_entity_poly.pdbx_strand_id
1 'polypeptide(L)'
;GNYQNPLLPDKAKAYKHLQRESNMLHFMAQNDFATNGNDGEAMLQNARWSLGTEWRLGYNNRHGYEVETHVGRYIGKMQWLMPFVGFDWRYRRMGVDEHEKNLFGQINKKDSRSAFSLGVVYTLPLLITIQAEVYHDGIVRLQLAREDIPISRRFRAGFMINTDLEYMVELKYIIHKNMGIRAHYDSDMGVGLGFSVNY
;
A
#
# COMPACT_ATOMS: atom_id res chain seq x y z
N GLY A 1 -19.56 -51.93 6.44
CA GLY A 1 -20.01 -50.93 5.52
C GLY A 1 -18.91 -49.97 5.22
N ASN A 2 -18.37 -50.05 3.98
CA ASN A 2 -17.37 -49.06 3.49
C ASN A 2 -18.09 -47.72 3.32
N TYR A 3 -17.91 -46.82 4.26
CA TYR A 3 -18.24 -45.42 4.09
C TYR A 3 -17.20 -44.83 3.11
N GLN A 4 -17.47 -44.91 1.83
CA GLN A 4 -16.80 -44.06 0.86
C GLN A 4 -17.41 -42.66 1.05
N ASN A 5 -16.58 -41.74 1.57
CA ASN A 5 -16.97 -40.34 1.69
C ASN A 5 -17.14 -39.76 0.28
N PRO A 6 -18.37 -39.49 -0.22
CA PRO A 6 -18.58 -39.08 -1.62
C PRO A 6 -18.08 -37.67 -1.93
N LEU A 7 -17.53 -36.96 -0.95
CA LEU A 7 -17.10 -35.56 -1.05
C LEU A 7 -15.59 -35.36 -1.17
N LEU A 8 -14.80 -36.44 -1.23
CA LEU A 8 -13.38 -36.31 -1.56
C LEU A 8 -13.20 -36.64 -3.05
N PRO A 9 -13.21 -35.62 -3.94
CA PRO A 9 -12.74 -35.79 -5.28
C PRO A 9 -11.29 -36.32 -5.19
N ASP A 10 -10.89 -37.10 -6.18
CA ASP A 10 -9.54 -37.61 -6.32
C ASP A 10 -8.53 -36.59 -5.81
N LYS A 11 -7.83 -36.92 -4.73
CA LYS A 11 -6.93 -35.99 -4.02
C LYS A 11 -5.96 -35.26 -4.96
N ALA A 12 -5.55 -35.95 -6.03
CA ALA A 12 -4.67 -35.38 -7.05
C ALA A 12 -5.39 -34.30 -7.89
N LYS A 13 -6.66 -34.46 -8.21
CA LYS A 13 -7.44 -33.45 -8.95
C LYS A 13 -7.75 -32.25 -8.06
N ALA A 14 -8.14 -32.49 -6.81
CA ALA A 14 -8.36 -31.42 -5.85
C ALA A 14 -7.08 -30.60 -5.60
N TYR A 15 -5.94 -31.27 -5.44
CA TYR A 15 -4.65 -30.61 -5.27
C TYR A 15 -4.26 -29.77 -6.49
N LYS A 16 -4.41 -30.31 -7.71
CA LYS A 16 -4.15 -29.57 -8.95
C LYS A 16 -5.08 -28.36 -9.11
N HIS A 17 -6.35 -28.49 -8.71
CA HIS A 17 -7.30 -27.39 -8.76
C HIS A 17 -6.89 -26.27 -7.79
N LEU A 18 -6.61 -26.60 -6.52
CA LEU A 18 -6.11 -25.65 -5.53
C LEU A 18 -4.80 -24.99 -5.95
N GLN A 19 -3.88 -25.74 -6.53
CA GLN A 19 -2.62 -25.19 -7.03
C GLN A 19 -2.84 -24.24 -8.22
N ARG A 20 -3.81 -24.53 -9.08
CA ARG A 20 -4.18 -23.66 -10.20
C ARG A 20 -4.84 -22.36 -9.70
N GLU A 21 -5.75 -22.46 -8.75
CA GLU A 21 -6.38 -21.28 -8.13
C GLU A 21 -5.37 -20.42 -7.37
N SER A 22 -4.45 -21.03 -6.62
CA SER A 22 -3.42 -20.29 -5.89
C SER A 22 -2.41 -19.58 -6.81
N ASN A 23 -2.30 -19.97 -8.06
CA ASN A 23 -1.43 -19.34 -9.05
C ASN A 23 -2.17 -18.33 -9.95
N MET A 24 -3.49 -18.19 -9.80
CA MET A 24 -4.22 -17.16 -10.55
C MET A 24 -3.72 -15.77 -10.14
N LEU A 25 -3.42 -14.95 -11.13
CA LEU A 25 -3.08 -13.55 -10.94
C LEU A 25 -4.36 -12.73 -10.81
N HIS A 26 -4.41 -11.95 -9.77
CA HIS A 26 -5.47 -10.97 -9.51
C HIS A 26 -4.90 -9.59 -9.71
N PHE A 27 -5.58 -8.79 -10.51
CA PHE A 27 -5.27 -7.39 -10.70
C PHE A 27 -6.25 -6.55 -9.91
N MET A 28 -5.73 -5.59 -9.16
CA MET A 28 -6.50 -4.56 -8.47
C MET A 28 -5.86 -3.22 -8.76
N ALA A 29 -6.66 -2.19 -8.91
CA ALA A 29 -6.19 -0.83 -9.03
C ALA A 29 -7.18 0.11 -8.35
N GLN A 30 -6.64 1.10 -7.66
CA GLN A 30 -7.40 2.20 -7.09
C GLN A 30 -6.77 3.50 -7.53
N ASN A 31 -7.59 4.49 -7.80
CA ASN A 31 -7.11 5.83 -8.08
C ASN A 31 -8.01 6.87 -7.41
N ASP A 32 -7.39 7.78 -6.71
CA ASP A 32 -8.02 8.81 -5.93
C ASP A 32 -7.67 10.18 -6.53
N PHE A 33 -8.68 10.87 -7.05
CA PHE A 33 -8.56 12.20 -7.59
C PHE A 33 -8.99 13.21 -6.54
N ALA A 34 -8.07 13.97 -6.00
CA ALA A 34 -8.33 14.99 -4.99
C ALA A 34 -8.01 16.40 -5.53
N THR A 35 -8.47 17.40 -4.81
CA THR A 35 -8.23 18.82 -5.17
C THR A 35 -6.77 19.22 -5.06
N ASN A 36 -5.98 18.55 -4.24
CA ASN A 36 -4.57 18.79 -3.99
C ASN A 36 -3.62 17.86 -4.75
N GLY A 37 -4.12 16.76 -5.31
CA GLY A 37 -3.28 15.80 -6.01
C GLY A 37 -4.05 14.59 -6.52
N ASN A 38 -3.29 13.63 -7.03
CA ASN A 38 -3.77 12.31 -7.44
C ASN A 38 -2.93 11.25 -6.76
N ASP A 39 -3.57 10.37 -6.03
CA ASP A 39 -2.96 9.21 -5.42
C ASP A 39 -3.52 7.96 -6.07
N GLY A 40 -2.69 6.98 -6.32
CA GLY A 40 -3.17 5.73 -6.87
C GLY A 40 -2.26 4.57 -6.57
N GLU A 41 -2.83 3.40 -6.71
CA GLU A 41 -2.13 2.13 -6.59
C GLU A 41 -2.59 1.15 -7.65
N ALA A 42 -1.70 0.29 -8.06
CA ALA A 42 -2.00 -0.85 -8.90
C ALA A 42 -1.25 -2.06 -8.38
N MET A 43 -1.96 -3.17 -8.20
CA MET A 43 -1.41 -4.38 -7.63
C MET A 43 -1.74 -5.58 -8.51
N LEU A 44 -0.73 -6.38 -8.79
CA LEU A 44 -0.84 -7.68 -9.43
C LEU A 44 -0.34 -8.75 -8.45
N GLN A 45 -1.23 -9.62 -7.99
CA GLN A 45 -0.88 -10.59 -6.96
C GLN A 45 -1.45 -11.98 -7.22
N ASN A 46 -0.78 -12.98 -6.65
CA ASN A 46 -1.30 -14.32 -6.47
C ASN A 46 -1.12 -14.76 -5.01
N ALA A 47 -1.38 -16.03 -4.69
CA ALA A 47 -1.24 -16.53 -3.33
C ALA A 47 0.20 -16.41 -2.75
N ARG A 48 1.21 -16.15 -3.55
CA ARG A 48 2.62 -16.11 -3.11
C ARG A 48 3.37 -14.85 -3.47
N TRP A 49 3.05 -14.20 -4.58
CA TRP A 49 3.77 -13.06 -5.09
C TRP A 49 2.86 -11.85 -5.19
N SER A 50 3.42 -10.69 -4.90
CA SER A 50 2.79 -9.40 -5.07
C SER A 50 3.73 -8.47 -5.81
N LEU A 51 3.23 -7.83 -6.86
CA LEU A 51 3.85 -6.69 -7.53
C LEU A 51 2.89 -5.51 -7.33
N GLY A 52 3.32 -4.51 -6.59
CA GLY A 52 2.57 -3.29 -6.33
C GLY A 52 3.31 -2.09 -6.88
N THR A 53 2.56 -1.12 -7.36
CA THR A 53 3.06 0.20 -7.72
C THR A 53 2.09 1.22 -7.13
N GLU A 54 2.63 2.13 -6.36
CA GLU A 54 1.92 3.26 -5.77
C GLU A 54 2.45 4.54 -6.38
N TRP A 55 1.59 5.51 -6.62
CA TRP A 55 1.98 6.82 -7.10
C TRP A 55 1.23 7.92 -6.40
N ARG A 56 1.92 9.01 -6.20
CA ARG A 56 1.39 10.24 -5.66
C ARG A 56 1.85 11.42 -6.51
N LEU A 57 0.90 12.19 -7.02
CA LEU A 57 1.12 13.32 -7.90
C LEU A 57 0.51 14.58 -7.28
N GLY A 58 1.33 15.54 -6.88
CA GLY A 58 0.85 16.81 -6.39
C GLY A 58 0.54 17.77 -7.54
N TYR A 59 -0.62 18.44 -7.49
CA TYR A 59 -0.98 19.43 -8.52
C TYR A 59 -0.29 20.78 -8.31
N ASN A 60 0.26 21.02 -7.14
CA ASN A 60 1.07 22.20 -6.86
C ASN A 60 2.55 21.96 -7.19
N ASN A 61 3.19 22.99 -7.76
CA ASN A 61 4.63 22.97 -8.07
C ASN A 61 5.56 22.67 -6.86
N ARG A 62 5.02 22.67 -5.64
CA ARG A 62 5.76 22.36 -4.39
C ARG A 62 5.72 20.89 -4.02
N HIS A 63 4.79 20.12 -4.54
CA HIS A 63 4.56 18.74 -4.07
C HIS A 63 5.23 17.67 -4.93
N GLY A 64 5.55 17.97 -6.21
CA GLY A 64 6.25 17.03 -7.08
C GLY A 64 5.47 15.72 -7.35
N TYR A 65 6.21 14.65 -7.55
CA TYR A 65 5.66 13.30 -7.72
C TYR A 65 6.51 12.25 -6.98
N GLU A 66 5.83 11.19 -6.60
CA GLU A 66 6.42 10.02 -5.96
C GLU A 66 5.84 8.78 -6.61
N VAL A 67 6.70 7.83 -6.97
CA VAL A 67 6.32 6.51 -7.48
C VAL A 67 7.14 5.47 -6.75
N GLU A 68 6.46 4.52 -6.12
CA GLU A 68 7.08 3.43 -5.39
C GLU A 68 6.61 2.10 -5.98
N THR A 69 7.53 1.21 -6.30
CA THR A 69 7.21 -0.10 -6.87
C THR A 69 7.86 -1.18 -6.03
N HIS A 70 7.06 -2.17 -5.63
CA HIS A 70 7.49 -3.27 -4.79
C HIS A 70 7.21 -4.63 -5.43
N VAL A 71 8.18 -5.54 -5.30
CA VAL A 71 7.99 -6.96 -5.59
C VAL A 71 8.19 -7.73 -4.30
N GLY A 72 7.16 -8.34 -3.80
CA GLY A 72 7.17 -9.07 -2.54
C GLY A 72 6.76 -10.54 -2.70
N ARG A 73 7.11 -11.34 -1.69
CA ARG A 73 6.73 -12.73 -1.61
C ARG A 73 6.15 -13.05 -0.24
N TYR A 74 4.92 -13.51 -0.21
CA TYR A 74 4.28 -13.96 1.02
C TYR A 74 4.95 -15.21 1.57
N ILE A 75 5.29 -15.18 2.87
CA ILE A 75 5.89 -16.30 3.60
C ILE A 75 4.86 -16.93 4.53
N GLY A 76 4.91 -18.26 4.61
CA GLY A 76 4.03 -19.03 5.48
C GLY A 76 2.61 -19.23 4.92
N LYS A 77 1.82 -20.01 5.64
CA LYS A 77 0.44 -20.33 5.25
C LYS A 77 -0.54 -19.19 5.50
N MET A 78 -0.27 -18.34 6.47
CA MET A 78 -1.14 -17.24 6.88
C MET A 78 -0.89 -15.95 6.10
N GLN A 79 0.19 -15.89 5.30
CA GLN A 79 0.53 -14.73 4.46
C GLN A 79 0.68 -13.40 5.22
N TRP A 80 1.03 -13.46 6.50
CA TRP A 80 1.17 -12.26 7.33
C TRP A 80 2.50 -11.53 7.14
N LEU A 81 3.50 -12.25 6.63
CA LEU A 81 4.85 -11.72 6.42
C LEU A 81 5.17 -11.72 4.92
N MET A 82 5.59 -10.58 4.43
CA MET A 82 5.97 -10.38 3.04
C MET A 82 7.27 -9.57 2.95
N PRO A 83 8.44 -10.22 2.86
CA PRO A 83 9.65 -9.53 2.42
C PRO A 83 9.48 -9.06 0.97
N PHE A 84 10.07 -7.90 0.66
CA PHE A 84 10.01 -7.31 -0.66
C PHE A 84 11.30 -6.58 -1.03
N VAL A 85 11.47 -6.37 -2.32
CA VAL A 85 12.42 -5.43 -2.92
C VAL A 85 11.62 -4.31 -3.54
N GLY A 86 12.06 -3.09 -3.33
CA GLY A 86 11.39 -1.91 -3.83
C GLY A 86 12.30 -0.98 -4.63
N PHE A 87 11.68 -0.13 -5.40
CA PHE A 87 12.30 0.98 -6.08
C PHE A 87 11.42 2.21 -5.85
N ASP A 88 12.01 3.24 -5.28
CA ASP A 88 11.39 4.51 -4.94
C ASP A 88 11.95 5.59 -5.85
N TRP A 89 11.07 6.30 -6.55
CA TRP A 89 11.40 7.41 -7.41
C TRP A 89 10.58 8.63 -7.03
N ARG A 90 11.26 9.66 -6.53
CA ARG A 90 10.66 10.90 -6.06
C ARG A 90 11.27 12.10 -6.76
N TYR A 91 10.41 13.06 -7.05
CA TYR A 91 10.82 14.39 -7.43
C TYR A 91 9.98 15.41 -6.68
N ARG A 92 10.63 16.23 -5.89
CA ARG A 92 10.00 17.30 -5.14
C ARG A 92 10.78 18.59 -5.36
N ARG A 93 10.08 19.70 -5.62
CA ARG A 93 10.69 21.01 -5.55
C ARG A 93 10.90 21.37 -4.09
N MET A 94 12.15 21.66 -3.71
CA MET A 94 12.56 22.03 -2.38
C MET A 94 11.82 23.28 -1.89
N GLY A 95 11.23 23.21 -0.72
CA GLY A 95 10.96 24.35 0.15
C GLY A 95 12.17 24.58 1.06
N VAL A 96 12.24 25.73 1.70
CA VAL A 96 13.40 26.24 2.47
C VAL A 96 13.79 25.38 3.68
N ASP A 97 13.03 24.35 4.04
CA ASP A 97 13.25 23.52 5.23
C ASP A 97 13.93 22.18 4.89
N GLU A 98 15.09 22.24 4.25
CA GLU A 98 15.86 21.12 3.71
C GLU A 98 16.49 20.18 4.77
N HIS A 99 16.27 20.38 6.04
CA HIS A 99 17.01 19.72 7.11
C HIS A 99 16.13 18.99 8.12
N GLU A 100 14.89 18.66 7.75
CA GLU A 100 14.05 17.83 8.61
C GLU A 100 14.67 16.45 8.80
N LYS A 101 14.86 16.06 10.05
CA LYS A 101 15.35 14.75 10.41
C LYS A 101 14.17 13.84 10.70
N ASN A 102 14.28 12.60 10.25
CA ASN A 102 13.35 11.56 10.64
C ASN A 102 13.51 11.21 12.14
N LEU A 103 12.64 10.35 12.67
CA LEU A 103 12.68 9.93 14.07
C LEU A 103 14.00 9.25 14.47
N PHE A 104 14.79 8.75 13.51
CA PHE A 104 16.10 8.16 13.73
C PHE A 104 17.25 9.19 13.65
N GLY A 105 16.94 10.46 13.46
CA GLY A 105 17.94 11.53 13.31
C GLY A 105 18.63 11.58 11.94
N GLN A 106 18.15 10.80 10.97
CA GLN A 106 18.64 10.81 9.59
C GLN A 106 18.00 11.98 8.84
N ILE A 107 18.75 12.59 7.91
CA ILE A 107 18.22 13.68 7.07
C ILE A 107 17.17 13.09 6.14
N ASN A 108 15.95 13.61 6.23
CA ASN A 108 14.87 13.22 5.36
C ASN A 108 15.11 13.80 3.96
N LYS A 109 15.47 12.93 3.01
CA LYS A 109 15.68 13.33 1.62
C LYS A 109 14.32 13.35 0.90
N LYS A 110 13.58 14.44 1.06
CA LYS A 110 12.31 14.64 0.36
C LYS A 110 12.48 15.07 -1.10
N ASP A 111 13.70 15.29 -1.55
CA ASP A 111 14.07 15.76 -2.89
C ASP A 111 14.13 14.67 -3.94
N SER A 112 14.57 15.06 -5.14
CA SER A 112 14.83 14.15 -6.25
C SER A 112 15.64 12.95 -5.80
N ARG A 113 14.99 11.80 -5.70
CA ARG A 113 15.58 10.58 -5.21
C ARG A 113 15.17 9.42 -6.09
N SER A 114 16.14 8.58 -6.41
CA SER A 114 15.88 7.24 -6.90
C SER A 114 16.64 6.26 -6.03
N ALA A 115 15.94 5.38 -5.34
CA ALA A 115 16.53 4.49 -4.36
C ALA A 115 15.95 3.09 -4.47
N PHE A 116 16.82 2.09 -4.39
CA PHE A 116 16.38 0.72 -4.14
C PHE A 116 16.15 0.52 -2.65
N SER A 117 15.12 -0.23 -2.32
CA SER A 117 14.81 -0.61 -0.94
C SER A 117 14.72 -2.12 -0.78
N LEU A 118 15.01 -2.57 0.43
CA LEU A 118 14.72 -3.90 0.93
C LEU A 118 13.83 -3.73 2.15
N GLY A 119 12.73 -4.46 2.19
CA GLY A 119 11.81 -4.29 3.28
C GLY A 119 11.01 -5.54 3.60
N VAL A 120 10.19 -5.38 4.60
CA VAL A 120 9.25 -6.40 5.06
C VAL A 120 7.93 -5.74 5.45
N VAL A 121 6.84 -6.31 4.98
CA VAL A 121 5.49 -5.99 5.45
C VAL A 121 5.02 -7.08 6.39
N TYR A 122 4.53 -6.70 7.55
CA TYR A 122 3.88 -7.58 8.50
C TYR A 122 2.45 -7.13 8.76
N THR A 123 1.49 -8.01 8.47
CA THR A 123 0.08 -7.75 8.69
C THR A 123 -0.32 -8.24 10.08
N LEU A 124 -0.66 -7.32 10.95
CA LEU A 124 -1.18 -7.57 12.29
C LEU A 124 -2.66 -7.99 12.24
N PRO A 125 -3.19 -8.56 13.33
CA PRO A 125 -4.64 -8.66 13.52
C PRO A 125 -5.32 -7.31 13.31
N LEU A 126 -6.58 -7.33 12.86
CA LEU A 126 -7.34 -6.15 12.47
C LEU A 126 -6.83 -5.45 11.19
N LEU A 127 -6.04 -6.14 10.37
CA LEU A 127 -5.51 -5.64 9.09
C LEU A 127 -4.67 -4.35 9.24
N ILE A 128 -3.98 -4.20 10.35
CA ILE A 128 -2.97 -3.16 10.51
C ILE A 128 -1.68 -3.67 9.87
N THR A 129 -1.09 -2.90 8.99
CA THR A 129 0.18 -3.22 8.34
C THR A 129 1.32 -2.45 8.98
N ILE A 130 2.40 -3.15 9.27
CA ILE A 130 3.69 -2.56 9.63
C ILE A 130 4.63 -2.84 8.47
N GLN A 131 5.21 -1.80 7.92
CA GLN A 131 6.22 -1.87 6.88
C GLN A 131 7.54 -1.34 7.42
N ALA A 132 8.60 -2.10 7.22
CA ALA A 132 9.96 -1.70 7.57
C ALA A 132 10.82 -1.79 6.32
N GLU A 133 11.52 -0.71 6.00
CA GLU A 133 12.37 -0.59 4.82
C GLU A 133 13.73 -0.03 5.15
N VAL A 134 14.71 -0.50 4.42
CA VAL A 134 16.06 0.04 4.40
C VAL A 134 16.41 0.36 2.95
N TYR A 135 16.77 1.59 2.71
CA TYR A 135 17.17 2.07 1.39
C TYR A 135 18.67 1.93 1.19
N HIS A 136 19.10 1.82 -0.07
CA HIS A 136 20.53 1.67 -0.40
C HIS A 136 21.41 2.84 0.06
N ASP A 137 20.83 4.01 0.31
CA ASP A 137 21.49 5.19 0.86
C ASP A 137 21.56 5.21 2.40
N GLY A 138 21.16 4.09 3.04
CA GLY A 138 21.21 3.89 4.48
C GLY A 138 20.04 4.51 5.27
N ILE A 139 19.05 5.09 4.62
CA ILE A 139 17.85 5.59 5.28
C ILE A 139 16.97 4.40 5.67
N VAL A 140 16.42 4.44 6.89
CA VAL A 140 15.48 3.46 7.43
C VAL A 140 14.11 4.12 7.57
N ARG A 141 13.06 3.49 7.07
CA ARG A 141 11.67 3.93 7.20
C ARG A 141 10.84 2.82 7.85
N LEU A 142 10.08 3.20 8.85
CA LEU A 142 9.03 2.38 9.43
C LEU A 142 7.69 3.06 9.18
N GLN A 143 6.72 2.30 8.72
CA GLN A 143 5.38 2.80 8.45
C GLN A 143 4.36 1.90 9.14
N LEU A 144 3.36 2.51 9.74
CA LEU A 144 2.17 1.87 10.25
C LEU A 144 0.97 2.40 9.50
N ALA A 145 0.20 1.52 8.89
CA ALA A 145 -0.98 1.92 8.13
C ALA A 145 -2.14 0.98 8.37
N ARG A 146 -3.33 1.49 8.23
CA ARG A 146 -4.55 0.72 8.07
C ARG A 146 -5.52 1.49 7.21
N GLU A 147 -5.91 0.86 6.15
CA GLU A 147 -6.91 1.38 5.22
C GLU A 147 -8.27 0.69 5.43
N ASP A 148 -9.30 1.28 4.87
CA ASP A 148 -10.65 0.71 4.81
C ASP A 148 -11.23 0.22 6.15
N ILE A 149 -10.97 0.94 7.25
CA ILE A 149 -11.58 0.66 8.55
C ILE A 149 -13.10 0.87 8.43
N PRO A 150 -13.92 -0.19 8.60
CA PRO A 150 -15.37 -0.05 8.47
C PRO A 150 -15.96 0.65 9.69
N ILE A 151 -16.34 1.93 9.55
CA ILE A 151 -17.09 2.66 10.57
C ILE A 151 -18.58 2.34 10.45
N SER A 152 -19.08 2.26 9.21
CA SER A 152 -20.46 1.89 8.91
C SER A 152 -20.54 1.18 7.56
N ARG A 153 -21.76 0.87 7.10
CA ARG A 153 -21.98 0.22 5.80
C ARG A 153 -21.40 1.02 4.62
N ARG A 154 -21.34 2.35 4.73
CA ARG A 154 -20.90 3.25 3.66
C ARG A 154 -19.67 4.08 4.02
N PHE A 155 -19.34 4.20 5.32
CA PHE A 155 -18.19 4.97 5.77
C PHE A 155 -17.01 4.06 6.06
N ARG A 156 -15.87 4.44 5.52
CA ARG A 156 -14.56 3.84 5.78
C ARG A 156 -13.61 4.92 6.27
N ALA A 157 -12.72 4.56 7.17
CA ALA A 157 -11.62 5.42 7.57
C ALA A 157 -10.29 4.72 7.28
N GLY A 158 -9.24 5.49 7.18
CA GLY A 158 -7.88 5.01 7.06
C GLY A 158 -6.92 5.94 7.77
N PHE A 159 -5.75 5.41 8.10
CA PHE A 159 -4.64 6.21 8.60
C PHE A 159 -3.30 5.61 8.19
N MET A 160 -2.31 6.45 8.08
CA MET A 160 -0.91 6.10 7.88
C MET A 160 -0.04 7.03 8.70
N ILE A 161 0.99 6.49 9.32
CA ILE A 161 2.06 7.23 10.00
C ILE A 161 3.39 6.57 9.67
N ASN A 162 4.42 7.35 9.48
CA ASN A 162 5.77 6.83 9.26
C ASN A 162 6.83 7.57 10.09
N THR A 163 8.05 7.05 10.06
CA THR A 163 9.19 7.62 10.79
C THR A 163 9.75 8.88 10.15
N ASP A 164 9.35 9.21 8.94
CA ASP A 164 9.72 10.43 8.25
C ASP A 164 8.84 11.63 8.67
N LEU A 165 8.02 11.42 9.73
CA LEU A 165 7.08 12.39 10.30
C LEU A 165 5.91 12.70 9.36
N GLU A 166 5.68 11.85 8.39
CA GLU A 166 4.52 11.93 7.52
C GLU A 166 3.35 11.18 8.15
N TYR A 167 2.19 11.77 8.08
CA TYR A 167 0.95 11.13 8.51
C TYR A 167 -0.21 11.52 7.63
N MET A 168 -1.10 10.58 7.43
CA MET A 168 -2.33 10.75 6.66
C MET A 168 -3.50 10.18 7.44
N VAL A 169 -4.63 10.86 7.37
CA VAL A 169 -5.92 10.38 7.86
C VAL A 169 -6.93 10.57 6.75
N GLU A 170 -7.74 9.57 6.52
CA GLU A 170 -8.76 9.60 5.48
C GLU A 170 -10.14 9.18 5.97
N LEU A 171 -11.16 9.68 5.32
CA LEU A 171 -12.53 9.27 5.43
C LEU A 171 -13.13 9.10 4.03
N LYS A 172 -13.66 7.92 3.76
CA LYS A 172 -14.24 7.53 2.47
C LYS A 172 -15.71 7.21 2.62
N TYR A 173 -16.54 7.80 1.77
CA TYR A 173 -17.97 7.48 1.66
C TYR A 173 -18.23 6.70 0.39
N ILE A 174 -18.71 5.46 0.51
CA ILE A 174 -19.01 4.56 -0.61
C ILE A 174 -20.36 4.95 -1.22
N ILE A 175 -20.33 5.45 -2.44
CA ILE A 175 -21.53 5.76 -3.23
C ILE A 175 -22.01 4.50 -3.94
N HIS A 176 -21.10 3.82 -4.63
CA HIS A 176 -21.35 2.62 -5.41
C HIS A 176 -20.20 1.63 -5.22
N LYS A 177 -20.36 0.39 -5.70
CA LYS A 177 -19.38 -0.69 -5.57
C LYS A 177 -17.93 -0.27 -5.90
N ASN A 178 -17.79 0.54 -6.95
CA ASN A 178 -16.47 0.93 -7.48
C ASN A 178 -16.18 2.43 -7.33
N MET A 179 -17.06 3.19 -6.64
CA MET A 179 -16.91 4.64 -6.53
C MET A 179 -17.22 5.14 -5.14
N GLY A 180 -16.43 6.10 -4.67
CA GLY A 180 -16.60 6.78 -3.39
C GLY A 180 -16.19 8.24 -3.44
N ILE A 181 -16.61 9.00 -2.43
CA ILE A 181 -16.06 10.31 -2.13
C ILE A 181 -15.05 10.13 -1.01
N ARG A 182 -13.90 10.76 -1.14
CA ARG A 182 -12.81 10.72 -0.17
C ARG A 182 -12.50 12.13 0.32
N ALA A 183 -12.32 12.23 1.63
CA ALA A 183 -11.72 13.38 2.28
C ALA A 183 -10.46 12.90 3.00
N HIS A 184 -9.34 13.56 2.82
CA HIS A 184 -8.12 13.21 3.52
C HIS A 184 -7.39 14.47 4.02
N TYR A 185 -6.61 14.26 5.04
CA TYR A 185 -5.60 15.20 5.49
C TYR A 185 -4.24 14.51 5.47
N ASP A 186 -3.33 15.09 4.73
CA ASP A 186 -1.95 14.63 4.59
C ASP A 186 -1.03 15.71 5.14
N SER A 187 -0.01 15.32 5.89
CA SER A 187 0.98 16.25 6.46
C SER A 187 1.70 17.08 5.40
N ASP A 188 1.86 16.52 4.21
CA ASP A 188 2.62 17.12 3.12
C ASP A 188 1.75 17.93 2.16
N MET A 189 0.57 17.40 1.82
CA MET A 189 -0.34 17.99 0.81
C MET A 189 -1.51 18.75 1.42
N GLY A 190 -1.72 18.63 2.74
CA GLY A 190 -2.84 19.29 3.44
C GLY A 190 -4.18 18.58 3.20
N VAL A 191 -5.27 19.35 3.26
CA VAL A 191 -6.63 18.85 3.08
C VAL A 191 -6.91 18.60 1.60
N GLY A 192 -7.37 17.39 1.28
CA GLY A 192 -7.86 17.02 -0.03
C GLY A 192 -9.29 16.48 0.01
N LEU A 193 -10.07 16.84 -0.99
CA LEU A 193 -11.40 16.30 -1.26
C LEU A 193 -11.42 15.75 -2.67
N GLY A 194 -11.96 14.55 -2.85
CA GLY A 194 -11.91 13.92 -4.16
C GLY A 194 -12.80 12.71 -4.33
N PHE A 195 -12.59 12.03 -5.44
CA PHE A 195 -13.28 10.81 -5.82
C PHE A 195 -12.30 9.64 -5.83
N SER A 196 -12.75 8.52 -5.29
CA SER A 196 -12.04 7.24 -5.32
C SER A 196 -12.71 6.32 -6.34
N VAL A 197 -11.91 5.70 -7.19
CA VAL A 197 -12.36 4.72 -8.19
C VAL A 197 -11.57 3.44 -8.00
N ASN A 198 -12.27 2.31 -7.81
CA ASN A 198 -11.67 0.99 -7.63
C ASN A 198 -11.98 0.11 -8.85
N TYR A 199 -10.98 -0.67 -9.30
CA TYR A 199 -11.06 -1.61 -10.42
C TYR A 199 -10.71 -3.04 -9.99
#